data_dc887619982b5e54e6453f751be24894
#
_entry.id   dc887619982b5e54e6453f751be24894
#
_cell.length_a   1.000
_cell.length_b   1.000
_cell.length_c   1.000
_cell.angle_alpha   90.00
_cell.angle_beta   90.00
_cell.angle_gamma   90.00
#
_symmetry.space_group_name_H-M   'P 1'
#
loop_
_entity.id
_entity.type
_entity.pdbx_description
1 polymer ?
#
loop_
_entity_poly.entity_id
_entity_poly.type
_entity_poly.pdbx_seq_one_letter_code
_entity_poly.pdbx_strand_id
1 'polypeptide(L)'
;MAPVSMRKRSHDEFLDATLPALDLVYNLARRLVNPDDVEDVVQETYTRAFEAWSAGRPPRKVEPWLATICLNNGRSLLRRASTRREVPSEPDPTVAARGDVSDDAIANMRTRAVHASLWELPEEQRIAITLMDLDGFTASQVAKITGSPRGTVLSRVHRGRKKLARILEKEVRQVET
;
A
#
# COMPACT_ATOMS: atom_id res chain seq x y z
N MET A 1 -36.14 3.01 0.97
CA MET A 1 -35.36 2.91 2.24
C MET A 1 -35.30 1.44 2.61
N ALA A 2 -34.12 0.80 2.59
CA ALA A 2 -34.00 -0.63 2.92
C ALA A 2 -34.23 -0.84 4.43
N PRO A 3 -34.88 -1.94 4.87
CA PRO A 3 -35.15 -2.23 6.26
C PRO A 3 -33.82 -2.37 7.05
N VAL A 4 -33.82 -1.94 8.31
CA VAL A 4 -32.63 -1.91 9.21
C VAL A 4 -31.93 -3.28 9.30
N SER A 5 -32.68 -4.37 9.28
CA SER A 5 -32.13 -5.74 9.31
C SER A 5 -31.33 -6.12 8.06
N MET A 6 -31.73 -5.58 6.90
CA MET A 6 -31.06 -5.83 5.62
C MET A 6 -29.74 -5.03 5.51
N ARG A 7 -29.71 -3.81 6.07
CA ARG A 7 -28.50 -2.98 6.19
C ARG A 7 -27.49 -3.61 7.15
N LYS A 8 -27.92 -4.17 8.26
CA LYS A 8 -27.05 -4.81 9.24
C LYS A 8 -26.38 -6.07 8.66
N ARG A 9 -27.14 -6.94 7.97
CA ARG A 9 -26.59 -8.12 7.28
C ARG A 9 -25.54 -7.72 6.22
N SER A 10 -25.83 -6.72 5.40
CA SER A 10 -24.88 -6.24 4.39
C SER A 10 -23.59 -5.67 5.00
N HIS A 11 -23.67 -5.08 6.19
CA HIS A 11 -22.50 -4.57 6.91
C HIS A 11 -21.64 -5.71 7.47
N ASP A 12 -22.27 -6.68 8.15
CA ASP A 12 -21.58 -7.84 8.71
C ASP A 12 -20.92 -8.67 7.60
N GLU A 13 -21.62 -8.94 6.50
CA GLU A 13 -21.09 -9.63 5.33
C GLU A 13 -19.88 -8.89 4.70
N PHE A 14 -19.94 -7.55 4.65
CA PHE A 14 -18.84 -6.74 4.19
C PHE A 14 -17.62 -6.87 5.10
N LEU A 15 -17.79 -6.75 6.40
CA LEU A 15 -16.70 -6.86 7.36
C LEU A 15 -16.08 -8.27 7.33
N ASP A 16 -16.87 -9.32 7.34
CA ASP A 16 -16.39 -10.71 7.26
C ASP A 16 -15.55 -10.95 6.00
N ALA A 17 -15.96 -10.35 4.88
CA ALA A 17 -15.26 -10.50 3.61
C ALA A 17 -13.98 -9.66 3.51
N THR A 18 -13.91 -8.48 4.16
CA THR A 18 -12.87 -7.48 3.91
C THR A 18 -11.85 -7.35 5.04
N LEU A 19 -12.21 -7.64 6.30
CA LEU A 19 -11.29 -7.57 7.44
C LEU A 19 -10.05 -8.46 7.28
N PRO A 20 -10.13 -9.68 6.71
CA PRO A 20 -8.92 -10.48 6.46
C PRO A 20 -7.87 -9.80 5.55
N ALA A 21 -8.27 -8.79 4.78
CA ALA A 21 -7.38 -8.02 3.91
C ALA A 21 -6.92 -6.69 4.53
N LEU A 22 -7.19 -6.44 5.82
CA LEU A 22 -6.83 -5.19 6.49
C LEU A 22 -5.31 -4.96 6.50
N ASP A 23 -4.54 -5.99 6.83
CA ASP A 23 -3.07 -5.91 6.86
C ASP A 23 -2.49 -5.59 5.49
N LEU A 24 -3.06 -6.17 4.42
CA LEU A 24 -2.68 -5.86 3.03
C LEU A 24 -2.91 -4.38 2.72
N VAL A 25 -4.10 -3.86 3.03
CA VAL A 25 -4.46 -2.46 2.78
C VAL A 25 -3.57 -1.51 3.58
N TYR A 26 -3.36 -1.80 4.87
CA TYR A 26 -2.50 -0.99 5.74
C TYR A 26 -1.04 -0.99 5.26
N ASN A 27 -0.50 -2.15 4.95
CA ASN A 27 0.87 -2.29 4.46
C ASN A 27 1.06 -1.62 3.09
N LEU A 28 0.08 -1.67 2.21
CA LEU A 28 0.10 -0.96 0.93
C LEU A 28 0.07 0.56 1.16
N ALA A 29 -0.84 1.06 2.01
CA ALA A 29 -0.94 2.48 2.33
C ALA A 29 0.39 3.03 2.89
N ARG A 30 1.03 2.33 3.86
CA ARG A 30 2.34 2.70 4.42
C ARG A 30 3.46 2.84 3.38
N ARG A 31 3.33 2.19 2.22
CA ARG A 31 4.30 2.25 1.13
C ARG A 31 3.91 3.24 0.03
N LEU A 32 2.72 3.85 0.15
CA LEU A 32 2.19 4.82 -0.81
C LEU A 32 2.32 6.25 -0.32
N VAL A 33 1.99 6.49 0.95
CA VAL A 33 1.83 7.84 1.51
C VAL A 33 2.69 8.03 2.76
N ASN A 34 2.80 9.28 3.24
CA ASN A 34 3.51 9.58 4.47
C ASN A 34 2.83 8.88 5.68
N PRO A 35 3.56 8.59 6.76
CA PRO A 35 3.02 7.92 7.94
C PRO A 35 1.77 8.58 8.51
N ASP A 36 1.71 9.90 8.54
CA ASP A 36 0.58 10.65 9.07
C ASP A 36 -0.70 10.51 8.23
N ASP A 37 -0.56 10.13 6.96
CA ASP A 37 -1.66 9.98 6.01
C ASP A 37 -2.17 8.52 5.88
N VAL A 38 -1.50 7.56 6.52
CA VAL A 38 -1.78 6.12 6.34
C VAL A 38 -3.18 5.76 6.80
N GLU A 39 -3.55 6.20 8.00
CA GLU A 39 -4.86 5.91 8.58
C GLU A 39 -5.99 6.51 7.74
N ASP A 40 -5.81 7.72 7.25
CA ASP A 40 -6.79 8.40 6.39
C ASP A 40 -6.98 7.62 5.07
N VAL A 41 -5.90 7.14 4.46
CA VAL A 41 -5.98 6.32 3.22
C VAL A 41 -6.67 4.99 3.48
N VAL A 42 -6.38 4.33 4.60
CA VAL A 42 -7.04 3.07 4.99
C VAL A 42 -8.53 3.30 5.22
N GLN A 43 -8.89 4.30 6.03
CA GLN A 43 -10.28 4.64 6.33
C GLN A 43 -11.06 4.98 5.05
N GLU A 44 -10.52 5.83 4.19
CA GLU A 44 -11.15 6.20 2.91
C GLU A 44 -11.29 4.98 1.99
N THR A 45 -10.34 4.05 2.03
CA THR A 45 -10.40 2.80 1.25
C THR A 45 -11.59 1.95 1.68
N TYR A 46 -11.77 1.74 2.98
CA TYR A 46 -12.90 0.96 3.51
C TYR A 46 -14.24 1.68 3.34
N THR A 47 -14.27 3.00 3.45
CA THR A 47 -15.47 3.81 3.18
C THR A 47 -15.95 3.61 1.74
N ARG A 48 -15.08 3.79 0.76
CA ARG A 48 -15.42 3.60 -0.67
C ARG A 48 -15.74 2.15 -1.02
N ALA A 49 -15.03 1.22 -0.39
CA ALA A 49 -15.32 -0.20 -0.54
C ALA A 49 -16.73 -0.53 -0.03
N PHE A 50 -17.11 -0.02 1.14
CA PHE A 50 -18.45 -0.23 1.70
C PHE A 50 -19.54 0.42 0.85
N GLU A 51 -19.33 1.62 0.33
CA GLU A 51 -20.26 2.28 -0.59
C GLU A 51 -20.50 1.44 -1.85
N ALA A 52 -19.43 0.93 -2.48
CA ALA A 52 -19.54 0.08 -3.65
C ALA A 52 -20.22 -1.26 -3.35
N TRP A 53 -19.93 -1.87 -2.20
CA TRP A 53 -20.58 -3.09 -1.73
C TRP A 53 -22.07 -2.89 -1.51
N SER A 54 -22.45 -1.83 -0.79
CA SER A 54 -23.84 -1.48 -0.49
C SER A 54 -24.65 -1.11 -1.73
N ALA A 55 -23.96 -0.65 -2.80
CA ALA A 55 -24.58 -0.42 -4.11
C ALA A 55 -24.79 -1.71 -4.94
N GLY A 56 -24.60 -2.90 -4.33
CA GLY A 56 -24.81 -4.20 -4.98
C GLY A 56 -23.70 -4.60 -5.96
N ARG A 57 -22.49 -4.10 -5.77
CA ARG A 57 -21.32 -4.38 -6.61
C ARG A 57 -20.19 -5.07 -5.83
N PRO A 58 -20.44 -6.21 -5.17
CA PRO A 58 -19.38 -6.94 -4.47
C PRO A 58 -18.33 -7.47 -5.46
N PRO A 59 -17.05 -7.47 -5.11
CA PRO A 59 -15.99 -7.94 -6.01
C PRO A 59 -15.96 -9.47 -6.09
N ARG A 60 -15.43 -10.01 -7.17
CA ARG A 60 -15.15 -11.46 -7.27
C ARG A 60 -13.93 -11.88 -6.42
N LYS A 61 -12.99 -10.95 -6.20
CA LYS A 61 -11.79 -11.12 -5.37
C LYS A 61 -11.58 -9.85 -4.57
N VAL A 62 -11.59 -9.98 -3.26
CA VAL A 62 -11.57 -8.85 -2.32
C VAL A 62 -10.23 -8.16 -2.30
N GLU A 63 -9.12 -8.91 -2.17
CA GLU A 63 -7.78 -8.34 -1.98
C GLU A 63 -7.34 -7.45 -3.17
N PRO A 64 -7.38 -7.88 -4.45
CA PRO A 64 -6.97 -7.03 -5.56
C PRO A 64 -7.91 -5.84 -5.78
N TRP A 65 -9.17 -5.97 -5.37
CA TRP A 65 -10.14 -4.88 -5.44
C TRP A 65 -9.85 -3.81 -4.38
N LEU A 66 -9.61 -4.20 -3.12
CA LEU A 66 -9.20 -3.29 -2.06
C LEU A 66 -7.85 -2.63 -2.38
N ALA A 67 -6.87 -3.39 -2.90
CA ALA A 67 -5.60 -2.85 -3.34
C ALA A 67 -5.77 -1.77 -4.44
N THR A 68 -6.72 -1.97 -5.37
CA THR A 68 -7.03 -0.97 -6.40
C THR A 68 -7.61 0.32 -5.79
N ILE A 69 -8.53 0.20 -4.84
CA ILE A 69 -9.14 1.36 -4.16
C ILE A 69 -8.07 2.10 -3.35
N CYS A 70 -7.26 1.38 -2.57
CA CYS A 70 -6.18 1.93 -1.75
C CYS A 70 -5.16 2.69 -2.61
N LEU A 71 -4.69 2.09 -3.70
CA LEU A 71 -3.75 2.72 -4.63
C LEU A 71 -4.32 4.02 -5.23
N ASN A 72 -5.58 4.02 -5.63
CA ASN A 72 -6.23 5.20 -6.19
C ASN A 72 -6.40 6.32 -5.15
N ASN A 73 -6.73 5.97 -3.90
CA ASN A 73 -6.86 6.92 -2.79
C ASN A 73 -5.51 7.55 -2.45
N GLY A 74 -4.46 6.74 -2.26
CA GLY A 74 -3.11 7.23 -1.98
C GLY A 74 -2.59 8.16 -3.08
N ARG A 75 -2.73 7.78 -4.35
CA ARG A 75 -2.36 8.64 -5.49
C ARG A 75 -3.17 9.94 -5.55
N SER A 76 -4.46 9.88 -5.22
CA SER A 76 -5.30 11.09 -5.15
C SER A 76 -4.84 12.05 -4.06
N LEU A 77 -4.48 11.52 -2.89
CA LEU A 77 -3.97 12.30 -1.78
C LEU A 77 -2.64 12.96 -2.14
N LEU A 78 -1.69 12.21 -2.70
CA LEU A 78 -0.39 12.73 -3.14
C LEU A 78 -0.55 13.84 -4.21
N ARG A 79 -1.45 13.68 -5.17
CA ARG A 79 -1.74 14.73 -6.17
C ARG A 79 -2.29 16.00 -5.53
N ARG A 80 -3.20 15.88 -4.54
CA ARG A 80 -3.74 17.04 -3.81
C ARG A 80 -2.65 17.73 -2.99
N ALA A 81 -1.77 16.97 -2.35
CA ALA A 81 -0.66 17.50 -1.58
C ALA A 81 0.35 18.24 -2.48
N SER A 82 0.68 17.70 -3.66
CA SER A 82 1.58 18.36 -4.62
C SER A 82 0.98 19.65 -5.19
N THR A 83 -0.34 19.71 -5.41
CA THR A 83 -1.01 20.94 -5.87
C THR A 83 -1.09 22.01 -4.79
N ARG A 84 -1.09 21.63 -3.50
CA ARG A 84 -1.08 22.57 -2.37
C ARG A 84 0.34 23.04 -1.99
N ARG A 85 1.38 22.29 -2.35
CA ARG A 85 2.78 22.59 -2.06
C ARG A 85 3.41 23.28 -3.28
N GLU A 86 3.32 24.60 -3.33
CA GLU A 86 4.27 25.43 -4.12
C GLU A 86 5.65 25.54 -3.44
N VAL A 87 5.89 24.82 -2.34
CA VAL A 87 7.18 24.77 -1.63
C VAL A 87 7.60 23.30 -1.44
N PRO A 88 8.77 22.88 -1.95
CA PRO A 88 9.29 21.53 -1.72
C PRO A 88 9.68 21.38 -0.25
N SER A 89 8.98 20.50 0.48
CA SER A 89 9.44 20.03 1.78
C SER A 89 10.01 18.63 1.57
N GLU A 90 11.29 18.46 1.87
CA GLU A 90 11.94 17.15 1.84
C GLU A 90 11.23 16.20 2.82
N PRO A 91 11.04 14.90 2.48
CA PRO A 91 10.47 13.93 3.40
C PRO A 91 11.42 13.76 4.59
N ASP A 92 10.93 14.01 5.80
CA ASP A 92 11.67 13.76 7.04
C ASP A 92 11.82 12.23 7.23
N PRO A 93 13.03 11.67 7.18
CA PRO A 93 13.26 10.24 7.32
C PRO A 93 12.92 9.70 8.72
N THR A 94 12.69 10.56 9.70
CA THR A 94 12.40 10.16 11.08
C THR A 94 10.94 9.74 11.32
N VAL A 95 10.02 10.05 10.40
CA VAL A 95 8.58 9.78 10.54
C VAL A 95 8.20 8.33 10.19
N ALA A 96 9.12 7.53 9.65
CA ALA A 96 8.86 6.14 9.28
C ALA A 96 8.66 5.16 10.46
N ALA A 97 8.64 5.63 11.71
CA ALA A 97 8.84 4.80 12.91
C ALA A 97 7.67 4.72 13.90
N ARG A 98 6.42 4.92 13.47
CA ARG A 98 5.26 4.65 14.34
C ARG A 98 4.46 3.46 13.83
N GLY A 99 4.56 2.35 14.56
CA GLY A 99 3.69 1.18 14.41
C GLY A 99 4.46 -0.11 14.18
N ASP A 100 4.89 -0.72 15.20
CA ASP A 100 4.60 -2.08 15.64
C ASP A 100 5.29 -2.31 17.00
N VAL A 101 4.49 -2.44 18.04
CA VAL A 101 4.96 -2.88 19.36
C VAL A 101 4.88 -4.40 19.32
N SER A 102 5.87 -5.07 18.76
CA SER A 102 6.09 -6.48 18.95
C SER A 102 7.55 -6.74 19.35
N ASP A 103 7.72 -7.69 20.27
CA ASP A 103 8.87 -7.96 21.12
C ASP A 103 10.19 -8.37 20.42
N ASP A 104 10.31 -8.25 19.10
CA ASP A 104 11.55 -8.58 18.40
C ASP A 104 12.22 -7.33 17.81
N ALA A 105 13.07 -6.67 18.60
CA ALA A 105 13.76 -5.46 18.19
C ALA A 105 14.60 -5.65 16.90
N ILE A 106 15.14 -6.84 16.67
CA ILE A 106 15.96 -7.15 15.48
C ILE A 106 15.08 -7.30 14.24
N ALA A 107 13.93 -7.98 14.36
CA ALA A 107 12.98 -8.10 13.26
C ALA A 107 12.40 -6.73 12.89
N ASN A 108 12.13 -5.88 13.87
CA ASN A 108 11.69 -4.50 13.70
C ASN A 108 12.74 -3.63 12.99
N MET A 109 14.02 -3.76 13.34
CA MET A 109 15.10 -3.04 12.66
C MET A 109 15.21 -3.45 11.18
N ARG A 110 15.17 -4.76 10.89
CA ARG A 110 15.19 -5.26 9.50
C ARG A 110 13.98 -4.79 8.70
N THR A 111 12.80 -4.82 9.29
CA THR A 111 11.57 -4.34 8.65
C THR A 111 11.65 -2.84 8.35
N ARG A 112 12.19 -2.04 9.27
CA ARG A 112 12.42 -0.60 9.06
C ARG A 112 13.42 -0.33 7.94
N ALA A 113 14.55 -1.05 7.91
CA ALA A 113 15.55 -0.91 6.85
C ALA A 113 14.95 -1.22 5.47
N VAL A 114 14.21 -2.33 5.35
CA VAL A 114 13.50 -2.66 4.09
C VAL A 114 12.50 -1.58 3.70
N HIS A 115 11.77 -1.03 4.67
CA HIS A 115 10.84 0.08 4.40
C HIS A 115 11.57 1.32 3.88
N ALA A 116 12.65 1.75 4.55
CA ALA A 116 13.46 2.89 4.11
C ALA A 116 13.99 2.67 2.69
N SER A 117 14.58 1.50 2.43
CA SER A 117 15.11 1.15 1.11
C SER A 117 14.04 1.15 0.00
N LEU A 118 12.79 0.75 0.33
CA LEU A 118 11.67 0.83 -0.62
C LEU A 118 11.31 2.27 -0.98
N TRP A 119 11.43 3.20 -0.03
CA TRP A 119 11.14 4.63 -0.27
C TRP A 119 12.18 5.30 -1.19
N GLU A 120 13.38 4.77 -1.30
CA GLU A 120 14.38 5.22 -2.28
C GLU A 120 14.04 4.83 -3.73
N LEU A 121 13.08 3.92 -3.92
CA LEU A 121 12.62 3.54 -5.25
C LEU A 121 11.66 4.59 -5.82
N PRO A 122 11.68 4.82 -7.16
CA PRO A 122 10.60 5.51 -7.84
C PRO A 122 9.25 4.85 -7.50
N GLU A 123 8.19 5.66 -7.28
CA GLU A 123 6.86 5.21 -6.86
C GLU A 123 6.37 3.97 -7.64
N GLU A 124 6.46 4.01 -8.96
CA GLU A 124 5.97 2.94 -9.82
C GLU A 124 6.72 1.60 -9.65
N GLN A 125 8.01 1.66 -9.29
CA GLN A 125 8.81 0.47 -9.00
C GLN A 125 8.50 -0.04 -7.58
N ARG A 126 8.37 0.86 -6.62
CA ARG A 126 7.99 0.54 -5.25
C ARG A 126 6.64 -0.16 -5.20
N ILE A 127 5.62 0.40 -5.87
CA ILE A 127 4.28 -0.21 -5.97
C ILE A 127 4.36 -1.60 -6.60
N ALA A 128 5.08 -1.75 -7.72
CA ALA A 128 5.17 -3.03 -8.41
C ALA A 128 5.83 -4.12 -7.55
N ILE A 129 6.91 -3.78 -6.82
CA ILE A 129 7.58 -4.70 -5.87
C ILE A 129 6.66 -5.01 -4.69
N THR A 130 6.03 -4.00 -4.10
CA THR A 130 5.10 -4.21 -2.98
C THR A 130 4.02 -5.22 -3.35
N LEU A 131 3.32 -4.99 -4.45
CA LEU A 131 2.22 -5.86 -4.86
C LEU A 131 2.67 -7.26 -5.30
N MET A 132 3.82 -7.39 -6.00
CA MET A 132 4.27 -8.70 -6.48
C MET A 132 5.08 -9.49 -5.43
N ASP A 133 6.05 -8.84 -4.79
CA ASP A 133 7.06 -9.54 -3.99
C ASP A 133 6.64 -9.63 -2.51
N LEU A 134 5.90 -8.65 -2.01
CA LEU A 134 5.48 -8.61 -0.61
C LEU A 134 4.03 -9.08 -0.42
N ASP A 135 3.12 -8.67 -1.31
CA ASP A 135 1.70 -9.01 -1.21
C ASP A 135 1.32 -10.24 -2.07
N GLY A 136 2.24 -10.79 -2.84
CA GLY A 136 2.08 -12.05 -3.58
C GLY A 136 1.16 -11.99 -4.80
N PHE A 137 0.82 -10.81 -5.30
CA PHE A 137 0.00 -10.68 -6.51
C PHE A 137 0.77 -11.10 -7.77
N THR A 138 0.08 -11.77 -8.68
CA THR A 138 0.63 -12.07 -10.00
C THR A 138 0.79 -10.81 -10.85
N ALA A 139 1.71 -10.82 -11.82
CA ALA A 139 1.90 -9.69 -12.74
C ALA A 139 0.60 -9.27 -13.47
N SER A 140 -0.29 -10.22 -13.74
CA SER A 140 -1.59 -9.94 -14.36
C SER A 140 -2.56 -9.24 -13.41
N GLN A 141 -2.52 -9.56 -12.12
CA GLN A 141 -3.30 -8.87 -11.09
C GLN A 141 -2.76 -7.45 -10.89
N VAL A 142 -1.44 -7.30 -10.75
CA VAL A 142 -0.79 -5.99 -10.61
C VAL A 142 -1.07 -5.09 -11.82
N ALA A 143 -1.05 -5.66 -13.03
CA ALA A 143 -1.42 -4.93 -14.25
C ALA A 143 -2.84 -4.33 -14.16
N LYS A 144 -3.80 -5.09 -13.64
CA LYS A 144 -5.18 -4.62 -13.41
C LYS A 144 -5.26 -3.59 -12.28
N ILE A 145 -4.60 -3.84 -11.15
CA ILE A 145 -4.58 -2.94 -9.99
C ILE A 145 -4.00 -1.57 -10.37
N THR A 146 -2.89 -1.57 -11.12
CA THR A 146 -2.17 -0.33 -11.46
C THR A 146 -2.64 0.33 -12.75
N GLY A 147 -3.47 -0.34 -13.54
CA GLY A 147 -3.86 0.12 -14.88
C GLY A 147 -2.71 0.11 -15.89
N SER A 148 -1.66 -0.69 -15.66
CA SER A 148 -0.46 -0.72 -16.49
C SER A 148 -0.37 -2.04 -17.30
N PRO A 149 0.23 -2.05 -18.50
CA PRO A 149 0.47 -3.29 -19.23
C PRO A 149 1.32 -4.27 -18.41
N ARG A 150 1.05 -5.58 -18.52
CA ARG A 150 1.80 -6.64 -17.81
C ARG A 150 3.31 -6.56 -18.04
N GLY A 151 3.75 -6.28 -19.27
CA GLY A 151 5.16 -6.12 -19.60
C GLY A 151 5.80 -4.94 -18.86
N THR A 152 5.06 -3.84 -18.69
CA THR A 152 5.48 -2.67 -17.92
C THR A 152 5.64 -3.03 -16.44
N VAL A 153 4.72 -3.79 -15.86
CA VAL A 153 4.81 -4.27 -14.48
C VAL A 153 6.08 -5.10 -14.28
N LEU A 154 6.33 -6.10 -15.14
CA LEU A 154 7.52 -6.94 -15.07
C LEU A 154 8.82 -6.14 -15.18
N SER A 155 8.88 -5.15 -16.09
CA SER A 155 10.05 -4.30 -16.23
C SER A 155 10.28 -3.37 -15.02
N ARG A 156 9.20 -2.89 -14.38
CA ARG A 156 9.25 -2.12 -13.13
C ARG A 156 9.81 -2.97 -11.99
N VAL A 157 9.30 -4.18 -11.81
CA VAL A 157 9.80 -5.13 -10.80
C VAL A 157 11.27 -5.44 -11.03
N HIS A 158 11.67 -5.78 -12.26
CA HIS A 158 13.06 -6.08 -12.56
C HIS A 158 14.00 -4.90 -12.21
N ARG A 159 13.66 -3.68 -12.65
CA ARG A 159 14.46 -2.48 -12.35
C ARG A 159 14.46 -2.15 -10.86
N GLY A 160 13.31 -2.28 -10.21
CA GLY A 160 13.18 -2.03 -8.78
C GLY A 160 14.02 -3.01 -7.95
N ARG A 161 13.97 -4.31 -8.23
CA ARG A 161 14.82 -5.33 -7.57
C ARG A 161 16.31 -5.02 -7.73
N LYS A 162 16.74 -4.64 -8.93
CA LYS A 162 18.14 -4.28 -9.19
C LYS A 162 18.57 -3.04 -8.40
N LYS A 163 17.70 -2.04 -8.27
CA LYS A 163 17.98 -0.84 -7.48
C LYS A 163 17.98 -1.16 -5.98
N LEU A 164 16.99 -1.92 -5.51
CA LEU A 164 16.87 -2.32 -4.10
C LEU A 164 18.09 -3.13 -3.63
N ALA A 165 18.57 -4.09 -4.44
CA ALA A 165 19.77 -4.85 -4.14
C ALA A 165 20.99 -3.94 -3.91
N ARG A 166 21.18 -2.92 -4.77
CA ARG A 166 22.29 -1.95 -4.63
C ARG A 166 22.18 -1.09 -3.36
N ILE A 167 20.96 -0.72 -2.96
CA ILE A 167 20.72 0.05 -1.75
C ILE A 167 21.09 -0.80 -0.54
N LEU A 168 20.58 -2.02 -0.46
CA LEU A 168 20.84 -2.95 0.64
C LEU A 168 22.33 -3.34 0.75
N GLU A 169 23.04 -3.55 -0.37
CA GLU A 169 24.48 -3.79 -0.38
C GLU A 169 25.28 -2.63 0.23
N LYS A 170 24.86 -1.38 0.00
CA LYS A 170 25.50 -0.19 0.59
C LYS A 170 25.26 -0.12 2.11
N GLU A 171 24.03 -0.38 2.55
CA GLU A 171 23.69 -0.36 3.98
C GLU A 171 24.48 -1.43 4.75
N VAL A 172 24.60 -2.65 4.22
CA VAL A 172 25.40 -3.72 4.85
C VAL A 172 26.87 -3.30 5.01
N ARG A 173 27.48 -2.69 3.99
CA ARG A 173 28.89 -2.24 4.07
C ARG A 173 29.10 -1.09 5.07
N GLN A 174 28.09 -0.26 5.31
CA GLN A 174 28.18 0.84 6.27
C GLN A 174 28.08 0.35 7.74
N VAL A 175 27.49 -0.79 7.98
CA VAL A 175 27.38 -1.42 9.31
C VAL A 175 28.65 -2.19 9.69
N GLU A 176 29.43 -2.62 8.71
CA GLU A 176 30.67 -3.39 8.89
C GLU A 176 31.94 -2.50 9.06
N THR A 177 31.79 -1.16 9.01
CA THR A 177 32.90 -0.19 9.13
C THR A 177 32.78 0.64 10.41
#